data_35dfdc5e68718234dd92ba07c237680f
#
_entry.id   35dfdc5e68718234dd92ba07c237680f
#
_cell.length_a   1.000
_cell.length_b   1.000
_cell.length_c   1.000
_cell.angle_alpha   90.00
_cell.angle_beta   90.00
_cell.angle_gamma   90.00
#
_symmetry.space_group_name_H-M   'P 1'
#
loop_
_entity.id
_entity.type
_entity.pdbx_description
1 polymer ?
#
loop_
_entity_poly.entity_id
_entity_poly.type
_entity_poly.pdbx_seq_one_letter_code
_entity_poly.pdbx_strand_id
1 'polypeptide(L)'
;MRLGVVGLPNVGKSTLFNAITQAGAQAANYPFCTIEPNVGVVPVPDERLNVLARMYAPEKLTPTTIEFVDIAGLVRGAYKGEGLGNKFLSHIREVDAIVHVVRCFEDENIVHVDGSVDPARDMETINLELIFADLETIERRADRARKNGKGGDKQCLAEAALCDRIKAHLESGKPVRTMELSDDEHAAVKAMFLLTTKPVIYVANISEDEIGQKNPLADKLYAAAKAEGAEALTI
;
A
#
# COMPACT_ATOMS: atom_id res chain seq x y z
N MET A 1 -6.51 -2.16 -12.09
CA MET A 1 -6.17 -1.89 -10.68
C MET A 1 -4.69 -2.19 -10.50
N ARG A 2 -3.94 -1.24 -9.95
CA ARG A 2 -2.49 -1.38 -9.68
C ARG A 2 -2.25 -1.54 -8.19
N LEU A 3 -1.52 -2.58 -7.79
CA LEU A 3 -1.14 -2.86 -6.40
C LEU A 3 0.37 -2.69 -6.25
N GLY A 4 0.81 -1.83 -5.33
CA GLY A 4 2.23 -1.66 -5.01
C GLY A 4 2.66 -2.64 -3.92
N VAL A 5 3.61 -3.51 -4.23
CA VAL A 5 4.21 -4.41 -3.24
C VAL A 5 5.33 -3.66 -2.52
N VAL A 6 5.17 -3.45 -1.23
CA VAL A 6 6.12 -2.72 -0.38
C VAL A 6 6.58 -3.56 0.80
N GLY A 7 7.67 -3.19 1.41
CA GLY A 7 8.21 -3.84 2.61
C GLY A 7 9.67 -3.43 2.84
N LEU A 8 10.17 -3.70 4.03
CA LEU A 8 11.57 -3.50 4.37
C LEU A 8 12.48 -4.42 3.51
N PRO A 9 13.77 -4.17 3.44
CA PRO A 9 14.71 -5.11 2.81
C PRO A 9 14.64 -6.51 3.45
N ASN A 10 14.82 -7.54 2.64
CA ASN A 10 14.90 -8.95 3.06
C ASN A 10 13.64 -9.54 3.72
N VAL A 11 12.46 -8.96 3.48
CA VAL A 11 11.17 -9.50 3.99
C VAL A 11 10.50 -10.51 3.05
N GLY A 12 11.12 -10.83 1.90
CA GLY A 12 10.56 -11.75 0.90
C GLY A 12 9.69 -11.08 -0.18
N LYS A 13 9.69 -9.76 -0.26
CA LYS A 13 8.89 -8.95 -1.21
C LYS A 13 9.06 -9.39 -2.67
N SER A 14 10.30 -9.46 -3.16
CA SER A 14 10.56 -9.87 -4.57
C SER A 14 10.28 -11.34 -4.80
N THR A 15 10.40 -12.20 -3.78
CA THR A 15 10.02 -13.61 -3.85
C THR A 15 8.52 -13.74 -4.06
N LEU A 16 7.71 -13.04 -3.26
CA LEU A 16 6.26 -12.98 -3.43
C LEU A 16 5.89 -12.44 -4.82
N PHE A 17 6.49 -11.32 -5.23
CA PHE A 17 6.23 -10.72 -6.54
C PHE A 17 6.50 -11.73 -7.66
N ASN A 18 7.65 -12.40 -7.64
CA ASN A 18 8.01 -13.39 -8.65
C ASN A 18 7.06 -14.60 -8.63
N ALA A 19 6.68 -15.10 -7.45
CA ALA A 19 5.76 -16.22 -7.33
C ALA A 19 4.38 -15.89 -7.93
N ILE A 20 3.83 -14.72 -7.62
CA ILE A 20 2.54 -14.26 -8.15
C ILE A 20 2.62 -14.05 -9.67
N THR A 21 3.68 -13.41 -10.16
CA THR A 21 3.80 -13.03 -11.58
C THR A 21 4.24 -14.19 -12.46
N GLN A 22 5.01 -15.16 -11.97
CA GLN A 22 5.33 -16.38 -12.69
C GLN A 22 4.11 -17.29 -12.87
N ALA A 23 3.24 -17.38 -11.84
CA ALA A 23 1.95 -18.06 -11.98
C ALA A 23 1.05 -17.38 -13.04
N GLY A 24 1.25 -16.06 -13.28
CA GLY A 24 0.57 -15.26 -14.28
C GLY A 24 1.26 -15.17 -15.64
N ALA A 25 2.35 -15.92 -15.90
CA ALA A 25 3.15 -15.81 -17.14
C ALA A 25 2.35 -16.03 -18.45
N GLN A 26 1.15 -16.62 -18.37
CA GLN A 26 0.20 -16.66 -19.50
C GLN A 26 -0.50 -15.29 -19.75
N ALA A 27 -0.31 -14.31 -18.86
CA ALA A 27 -0.92 -12.98 -18.98
C ALA A 27 -0.31 -12.13 -20.10
N ALA A 28 0.86 -12.47 -20.64
CA ALA A 28 1.50 -11.78 -21.76
C ALA A 28 0.63 -11.69 -23.04
N ASN A 29 -0.45 -12.48 -23.12
CA ASN A 29 -1.39 -12.49 -24.24
C ASN A 29 -2.64 -11.61 -24.01
N TYR A 30 -2.74 -10.89 -22.90
CA TYR A 30 -3.87 -10.00 -22.67
C TYR A 30 -3.68 -8.68 -23.43
N PRO A 31 -4.69 -8.24 -24.19
CA PRO A 31 -4.64 -6.95 -24.88
C PRO A 31 -4.54 -5.81 -23.85
N PHE A 32 -3.71 -4.82 -24.15
CA PHE A 32 -3.44 -3.62 -23.32
C PHE A 32 -2.50 -3.79 -22.13
N CYS A 33 -1.79 -4.91 -21.98
CA CYS A 33 -0.72 -5.03 -20.98
C CYS A 33 0.58 -4.44 -21.53
N THR A 34 1.09 -3.40 -20.92
CA THR A 34 2.43 -2.87 -21.20
C THR A 34 3.44 -3.70 -20.39
N ILE A 35 4.50 -4.20 -21.05
CA ILE A 35 5.60 -4.90 -20.35
C ILE A 35 6.53 -3.82 -19.80
N GLU A 36 6.33 -3.44 -18.54
CA GLU A 36 7.23 -2.55 -17.82
C GLU A 36 8.12 -3.38 -16.86
N PRO A 37 9.40 -3.00 -16.68
CA PRO A 37 10.23 -3.62 -15.65
C PRO A 37 9.57 -3.50 -14.26
N ASN A 38 9.55 -4.58 -13.51
CA ASN A 38 8.95 -4.65 -12.17
C ASN A 38 7.40 -4.50 -12.11
N VAL A 39 6.70 -4.69 -13.24
CA VAL A 39 5.23 -4.80 -13.28
C VAL A 39 4.84 -6.19 -13.73
N GLY A 40 4.03 -6.86 -12.91
CA GLY A 40 3.46 -8.18 -13.21
C GLY A 40 1.95 -8.09 -13.34
N VAL A 41 1.39 -8.68 -14.40
CA VAL A 41 -0.06 -8.71 -14.64
C VAL A 41 -0.59 -10.10 -14.31
N VAL A 42 -1.59 -10.17 -13.43
CA VAL A 42 -2.16 -11.43 -12.94
C VAL A 42 -3.66 -11.43 -13.22
N PRO A 43 -4.20 -12.48 -13.88
CA PRO A 43 -5.63 -12.62 -14.05
C PRO A 43 -6.30 -12.94 -12.70
N VAL A 44 -7.47 -12.35 -12.46
CA VAL A 44 -8.27 -12.64 -11.28
C VAL A 44 -9.11 -13.88 -11.56
N PRO A 45 -8.94 -15.00 -10.81
CA PRO A 45 -9.78 -16.16 -10.93
C PRO A 45 -11.24 -15.81 -10.53
N ASP A 46 -12.20 -16.18 -11.40
CA ASP A 46 -13.62 -16.00 -11.11
C ASP A 46 -14.42 -17.16 -11.71
N GLU A 47 -14.91 -18.06 -10.85
CA GLU A 47 -15.71 -19.20 -11.27
C GLU A 47 -17.01 -18.82 -11.98
N ARG A 48 -17.57 -17.64 -11.69
CA ARG A 48 -18.78 -17.14 -12.37
C ARG A 48 -18.50 -16.92 -13.86
N LEU A 49 -17.30 -16.47 -14.19
CA LEU A 49 -16.86 -16.29 -15.57
C LEU A 49 -16.80 -17.62 -16.32
N ASN A 50 -16.29 -18.66 -15.67
CA ASN A 50 -16.24 -20.01 -16.21
C ASN A 50 -17.66 -20.61 -16.42
N VAL A 51 -18.59 -20.34 -15.51
CA VAL A 51 -19.98 -20.76 -15.65
C VAL A 51 -20.64 -20.08 -16.86
N LEU A 52 -20.47 -18.76 -16.99
CA LEU A 52 -20.99 -18.01 -18.13
C LEU A 52 -20.39 -18.48 -19.45
N ALA A 53 -19.09 -18.77 -19.48
CA ALA A 53 -18.43 -19.29 -20.68
C ALA A 53 -19.00 -20.64 -21.12
N ARG A 54 -19.32 -21.52 -20.17
CA ARG A 54 -19.96 -22.81 -20.48
C ARG A 54 -21.38 -22.65 -21.04
N MET A 55 -22.12 -21.62 -20.56
CA MET A 55 -23.49 -21.36 -21.01
C MET A 55 -23.55 -20.75 -22.41
N TYR A 56 -22.63 -19.86 -22.72
CA TYR A 56 -22.72 -19.02 -23.94
C TYR A 56 -21.65 -19.36 -24.99
N ALA A 57 -20.68 -20.23 -24.68
CA ALA A 57 -19.58 -20.65 -25.58
C ALA A 57 -18.95 -19.45 -26.34
N PRO A 58 -18.42 -18.42 -25.66
CA PRO A 58 -17.89 -17.24 -26.30
C PRO A 58 -16.62 -17.56 -27.09
N GLU A 59 -16.38 -16.83 -28.17
CA GLU A 59 -15.15 -16.97 -28.95
C GLU A 59 -13.89 -16.62 -28.15
N LYS A 60 -14.03 -15.71 -27.16
CA LYS A 60 -12.93 -15.29 -26.29
C LYS A 60 -13.40 -15.07 -24.87
N LEU A 61 -12.65 -15.62 -23.91
CA LEU A 61 -12.84 -15.40 -22.48
C LEU A 61 -11.72 -14.50 -21.98
N THR A 62 -12.07 -13.33 -21.41
CA THR A 62 -11.10 -12.36 -20.90
C THR A 62 -11.40 -12.05 -19.45
N PRO A 63 -10.65 -12.62 -18.49
CA PRO A 63 -10.79 -12.27 -17.08
C PRO A 63 -10.31 -10.83 -16.83
N THR A 64 -10.76 -10.25 -15.71
CA THR A 64 -10.15 -9.01 -15.24
C THR A 64 -8.72 -9.27 -14.75
N THR A 65 -7.88 -8.25 -14.76
CA THR A 65 -6.48 -8.36 -14.33
C THR A 65 -6.14 -7.36 -13.23
N ILE A 66 -5.16 -7.74 -12.42
CA ILE A 66 -4.50 -6.88 -11.44
C ILE A 66 -3.05 -6.73 -11.86
N GLU A 67 -2.54 -5.51 -11.81
CA GLU A 67 -1.13 -5.20 -12.01
C GLU A 67 -0.45 -5.12 -10.65
N PHE A 68 0.56 -5.95 -10.43
CA PHE A 68 1.44 -5.85 -9.27
C PHE A 68 2.70 -5.08 -9.67
N VAL A 69 3.11 -4.12 -8.85
CA VAL A 69 4.32 -3.31 -9.04
C VAL A 69 5.27 -3.62 -7.90
N ASP A 70 6.45 -4.19 -8.20
CA ASP A 70 7.50 -4.36 -7.18
C ASP A 70 8.14 -3.00 -6.91
N ILE A 71 7.79 -2.40 -5.78
CA ILE A 71 8.35 -1.13 -5.34
C ILE A 71 9.59 -1.42 -4.50
N ALA A 72 10.74 -0.86 -4.89
CA ALA A 72 12.01 -1.07 -4.18
C ALA A 72 11.86 -0.85 -2.67
N GLY A 73 12.52 -1.69 -1.87
CA GLY A 73 12.41 -1.66 -0.42
C GLY A 73 12.71 -0.28 0.17
N LEU A 74 11.89 0.13 1.13
CA LEU A 74 12.06 1.38 1.85
C LEU A 74 13.25 1.27 2.82
N VAL A 75 14.06 2.32 2.88
CA VAL A 75 15.03 2.54 3.95
C VAL A 75 14.57 3.73 4.78
N ARG A 76 14.78 3.70 6.09
CA ARG A 76 14.44 4.82 6.99
C ARG A 76 15.00 6.15 6.46
N GLY A 77 14.20 7.21 6.51
CA GLY A 77 14.58 8.53 6.02
C GLY A 77 14.25 8.79 4.56
N ALA A 78 13.47 7.93 3.91
CA ALA A 78 13.03 8.10 2.53
C ALA A 78 12.29 9.42 2.29
N TYR A 79 11.53 9.91 3.28
CA TYR A 79 10.80 11.18 3.22
C TYR A 79 11.72 12.41 3.15
N LYS A 80 13.00 12.30 3.62
CA LYS A 80 13.95 13.43 3.56
C LYS A 80 14.44 13.77 2.16
N GLY A 81 13.98 13.02 1.14
CA GLY A 81 14.11 13.43 -0.24
C GLY A 81 15.45 13.13 -0.91
N GLU A 82 16.31 12.30 -0.32
CA GLU A 82 17.57 11.91 -0.95
C GLU A 82 17.41 10.65 -1.80
N GLY A 83 17.50 10.82 -3.12
CA GLY A 83 17.69 9.72 -4.09
C GLY A 83 16.58 8.69 -4.15
N LEU A 84 16.79 7.50 -3.59
CA LEU A 84 15.88 6.34 -3.69
C LEU A 84 14.54 6.53 -2.97
N GLY A 85 14.52 7.35 -1.90
CA GLY A 85 13.29 7.62 -1.14
C GLY A 85 12.22 8.35 -1.96
N ASN A 86 12.60 9.35 -2.74
CA ASN A 86 11.67 10.05 -3.63
C ASN A 86 11.07 9.14 -4.70
N LYS A 87 11.88 8.22 -5.25
CA LYS A 87 11.38 7.23 -6.22
C LYS A 87 10.37 6.28 -5.58
N PHE A 88 10.65 5.80 -4.38
CA PHE A 88 9.73 4.96 -3.62
C PHE A 88 8.37 5.65 -3.42
N LEU A 89 8.38 6.88 -2.90
CA LEU A 89 7.14 7.65 -2.66
C LEU A 89 6.40 7.96 -3.97
N SER A 90 7.10 8.23 -5.09
CA SER A 90 6.45 8.44 -6.38
C SER A 90 5.76 7.18 -6.89
N HIS A 91 6.39 6.00 -6.77
CA HIS A 91 5.76 4.74 -7.17
C HIS A 91 4.51 4.43 -6.33
N ILE A 92 4.55 4.72 -5.01
CA ILE A 92 3.34 4.57 -4.18
C ILE A 92 2.23 5.51 -4.63
N ARG A 93 2.53 6.73 -5.12
CA ARG A 93 1.48 7.63 -5.66
C ARG A 93 0.74 7.05 -6.86
N GLU A 94 1.42 6.27 -7.69
CA GLU A 94 0.90 5.72 -8.95
C GLU A 94 0.02 4.47 -8.78
N VAL A 95 0.06 3.81 -7.61
CA VAL A 95 -0.73 2.60 -7.36
C VAL A 95 -2.06 2.91 -6.68
N ASP A 96 -3.03 2.02 -6.83
CA ASP A 96 -4.37 2.17 -6.24
C ASP A 96 -4.42 1.72 -4.77
N ALA A 97 -3.65 0.68 -4.42
CA ALA A 97 -3.57 0.13 -3.07
C ALA A 97 -2.18 -0.47 -2.82
N ILE A 98 -1.87 -0.76 -1.56
CA ILE A 98 -0.58 -1.23 -1.08
C ILE A 98 -0.71 -2.66 -0.57
N VAL A 99 0.21 -3.53 -1.01
CA VAL A 99 0.46 -4.86 -0.43
C VAL A 99 1.73 -4.76 0.39
N HIS A 100 1.59 -4.69 1.70
CA HIS A 100 2.71 -4.50 2.62
C HIS A 100 3.19 -5.85 3.16
N VAL A 101 4.31 -6.33 2.63
CA VAL A 101 4.93 -7.58 3.05
C VAL A 101 5.76 -7.35 4.29
N VAL A 102 5.48 -8.12 5.33
CA VAL A 102 6.14 -8.03 6.63
C VAL A 102 6.73 -9.39 6.98
N ARG A 103 7.98 -9.41 7.41
CA ARG A 103 8.67 -10.63 7.81
C ARG A 103 8.14 -11.11 9.15
N CYS A 104 7.63 -12.34 9.17
CA CYS A 104 7.11 -13.03 10.35
C CYS A 104 7.80 -14.38 10.58
N PHE A 105 9.05 -14.51 10.20
CA PHE A 105 9.89 -15.70 10.43
C PHE A 105 11.28 -15.29 10.90
N GLU A 106 11.97 -16.17 11.61
CA GLU A 106 13.35 -16.02 12.02
C GLU A 106 14.26 -16.90 11.16
N ASP A 107 15.37 -16.33 10.65
CA ASP A 107 16.41 -17.03 9.92
C ASP A 107 17.74 -16.31 10.14
N GLU A 108 18.72 -17.03 10.70
CA GLU A 108 20.04 -16.48 11.02
C GLU A 108 20.86 -16.08 9.79
N ASN A 109 20.54 -16.66 8.61
CA ASN A 109 21.22 -16.36 7.36
C ASN A 109 20.65 -15.13 6.66
N ILE A 110 19.48 -14.64 7.08
CA ILE A 110 18.80 -13.49 6.48
C ILE A 110 18.89 -12.31 7.46
N VAL A 111 19.77 -11.35 7.13
CA VAL A 111 19.94 -10.15 7.97
C VAL A 111 18.67 -9.31 7.99
N HIS A 112 18.21 -8.92 9.21
CA HIS A 112 17.15 -7.93 9.38
C HIS A 112 17.77 -6.53 9.52
N VAL A 113 17.14 -5.51 8.93
CA VAL A 113 17.64 -4.12 8.91
C VAL A 113 17.82 -3.56 10.33
N ASP A 114 16.89 -3.90 11.24
CA ASP A 114 16.92 -3.45 12.64
C ASP A 114 17.51 -4.50 13.61
N GLY A 115 18.14 -5.56 13.09
CA GLY A 115 18.82 -6.61 13.88
C GLY A 115 17.89 -7.61 14.57
N SER A 116 16.58 -7.40 14.56
CA SER A 116 15.58 -8.32 15.13
C SER A 116 14.28 -8.25 14.35
N VAL A 117 13.52 -9.34 14.32
CA VAL A 117 12.20 -9.41 13.67
C VAL A 117 11.15 -8.89 14.65
N ASP A 118 10.47 -7.81 14.27
CA ASP A 118 9.30 -7.28 14.99
C ASP A 118 8.27 -6.75 13.98
N PRO A 119 7.25 -7.55 13.63
CA PRO A 119 6.28 -7.20 12.59
C PRO A 119 5.51 -5.90 12.85
N ALA A 120 5.20 -5.58 14.10
CA ALA A 120 4.49 -4.34 14.43
C ALA A 120 5.37 -3.10 14.22
N ARG A 121 6.63 -3.14 14.68
CA ARG A 121 7.62 -2.08 14.44
C ARG A 121 7.90 -1.91 12.94
N ASP A 122 8.04 -3.01 12.20
CA ASP A 122 8.36 -2.99 10.78
C ASP A 122 7.21 -2.39 9.96
N MET A 123 5.96 -2.73 10.31
CA MET A 123 4.76 -2.10 9.79
C MET A 123 4.73 -0.60 10.09
N GLU A 124 4.96 -0.21 11.34
CA GLU A 124 4.98 1.19 11.77
C GLU A 124 6.07 2.00 11.03
N THR A 125 7.24 1.41 10.80
CA THR A 125 8.34 2.07 10.10
C THR A 125 7.91 2.56 8.72
N ILE A 126 7.23 1.74 7.93
CA ILE A 126 6.73 2.13 6.60
C ILE A 126 5.59 3.15 6.72
N ASN A 127 4.65 2.93 7.66
CA ASN A 127 3.56 3.87 7.88
C ASN A 127 4.08 5.27 8.23
N LEU A 128 5.09 5.38 9.10
CA LEU A 128 5.69 6.66 9.47
C LEU A 128 6.35 7.39 8.29
N GLU A 129 7.03 6.68 7.39
CA GLU A 129 7.60 7.29 6.19
C GLU A 129 6.52 7.89 5.27
N LEU A 130 5.38 7.19 5.11
CA LEU A 130 4.24 7.71 4.36
C LEU A 130 3.59 8.90 5.06
N ILE A 131 3.46 8.85 6.38
CA ILE A 131 2.93 9.93 7.23
C ILE A 131 3.79 11.18 7.09
N PHE A 132 5.11 11.08 7.18
CA PHE A 132 6.00 12.25 7.04
C PHE A 132 5.90 12.89 5.65
N ALA A 133 5.79 12.09 4.58
CA ALA A 133 5.59 12.62 3.24
C ALA A 133 4.24 13.32 3.08
N ASP A 134 3.19 12.82 3.72
CA ASP A 134 1.87 13.44 3.70
C ASP A 134 1.82 14.70 4.57
N LEU A 135 2.51 14.73 5.71
CA LEU A 135 2.63 15.93 6.54
C LEU A 135 3.19 17.11 5.74
N GLU A 136 4.29 16.90 5.00
CA GLU A 136 4.86 17.93 4.15
C GLU A 136 3.86 18.43 3.07
N THR A 137 3.09 17.50 2.50
CA THR A 137 2.08 17.82 1.49
C THR A 137 0.94 18.63 2.09
N ILE A 138 0.45 18.23 3.26
CA ILE A 138 -0.66 18.88 3.96
C ILE A 138 -0.26 20.28 4.46
N GLU A 139 0.94 20.45 5.01
CA GLU A 139 1.42 21.76 5.46
C GLU A 139 1.46 22.78 4.31
N ARG A 140 2.05 22.40 3.18
CA ARG A 140 2.07 23.26 1.98
C ARG A 140 0.67 23.60 1.48
N ARG A 141 -0.26 22.65 1.55
CA ARG A 141 -1.64 22.82 1.11
C ARG A 141 -2.43 23.74 2.05
N ALA A 142 -2.30 23.55 3.36
CA ALA A 142 -2.90 24.40 4.39
C ALA A 142 -2.46 25.85 4.24
N ASP A 143 -1.15 26.10 4.03
CA ASP A 143 -0.62 27.44 3.84
C ASP A 143 -1.15 28.12 2.58
N ARG A 144 -1.30 27.37 1.48
CA ARG A 144 -1.91 27.87 0.24
C ARG A 144 -3.38 28.21 0.46
N ALA A 145 -4.14 27.31 1.09
CA ALA A 145 -5.56 27.52 1.37
C ALA A 145 -5.78 28.76 2.26
N ARG A 146 -4.96 28.93 3.32
CA ARG A 146 -5.00 30.14 4.18
C ARG A 146 -4.68 31.42 3.41
N LYS A 147 -3.67 31.40 2.52
CA LYS A 147 -3.32 32.57 1.71
C LYS A 147 -4.48 32.97 0.77
N ASN A 148 -5.10 31.99 0.12
CA ASN A 148 -6.22 32.22 -0.78
C ASN A 148 -7.50 32.66 -0.01
N GLY A 149 -7.70 32.12 1.19
CA GLY A 149 -8.84 32.42 2.05
C GLY A 149 -8.81 33.83 2.70
N LYS A 150 -7.72 34.60 2.59
CA LYS A 150 -7.63 35.96 3.17
C LYS A 150 -8.72 36.95 2.67
N GLY A 151 -9.28 36.67 1.49
CA GLY A 151 -10.40 37.41 0.93
C GLY A 151 -11.80 37.00 1.45
N GLY A 152 -11.88 36.10 2.44
CA GLY A 152 -13.13 35.61 2.98
C GLY A 152 -13.75 34.45 2.20
N ASP A 153 -12.99 33.78 1.32
CA ASP A 153 -13.42 32.57 0.59
C ASP A 153 -13.67 31.43 1.57
N LYS A 154 -14.96 31.09 1.75
CA LYS A 154 -15.40 30.04 2.68
C LYS A 154 -14.86 28.66 2.31
N GLN A 155 -14.69 28.37 1.01
CA GLN A 155 -14.17 27.08 0.55
C GLN A 155 -12.69 26.93 0.92
N CYS A 156 -11.90 27.95 0.70
CA CYS A 156 -10.48 27.95 1.08
C CYS A 156 -10.30 27.85 2.61
N LEU A 157 -11.18 28.48 3.39
CA LEU A 157 -11.14 28.39 4.86
C LEU A 157 -11.53 26.98 5.34
N ALA A 158 -12.55 26.35 4.73
CA ALA A 158 -12.94 24.98 5.03
C ALA A 158 -11.82 23.98 4.66
N GLU A 159 -11.17 24.18 3.52
CA GLU A 159 -10.02 23.37 3.13
C GLU A 159 -8.86 23.48 4.12
N ALA A 160 -8.56 24.70 4.58
CA ALA A 160 -7.52 24.92 5.59
C ALA A 160 -7.84 24.20 6.91
N ALA A 161 -9.10 24.29 7.38
CA ALA A 161 -9.54 23.61 8.59
C ALA A 161 -9.46 22.06 8.46
N LEU A 162 -9.83 21.50 7.30
CA LEU A 162 -9.67 20.07 7.02
C LEU A 162 -8.18 19.68 7.02
N CYS A 163 -7.31 20.46 6.39
CA CYS A 163 -5.87 20.21 6.42
C CYS A 163 -5.31 20.22 7.85
N ASP A 164 -5.77 21.11 8.72
CA ASP A 164 -5.34 21.16 10.13
C ASP A 164 -5.76 19.91 10.90
N ARG A 165 -6.98 19.40 10.66
CA ARG A 165 -7.45 18.14 11.25
C ARG A 165 -6.62 16.95 10.76
N ILE A 166 -6.35 16.88 9.46
CA ILE A 166 -5.52 15.81 8.87
C ILE A 166 -4.10 15.90 9.46
N LYS A 167 -3.52 17.10 9.55
CA LYS A 167 -2.20 17.29 10.15
C LYS A 167 -2.15 16.76 11.57
N ALA A 168 -3.09 17.13 12.43
CA ALA A 168 -3.15 16.66 13.81
C ALA A 168 -3.30 15.14 13.91
N HIS A 169 -4.07 14.52 13.00
CA HIS A 169 -4.22 13.06 12.93
C HIS A 169 -2.90 12.37 12.54
N LEU A 170 -2.22 12.87 11.51
CA LEU A 170 -0.91 12.35 11.08
C LEU A 170 0.16 12.54 12.16
N GLU A 171 0.20 13.69 12.85
CA GLU A 171 1.12 13.97 13.96
C GLU A 171 0.90 13.01 15.16
N SER A 172 -0.30 12.44 15.30
CA SER A 172 -0.58 11.37 16.27
C SER A 172 -0.05 9.98 15.85
N GLY A 173 0.65 9.89 14.71
CA GLY A 173 1.19 8.64 14.17
C GLY A 173 0.17 7.78 13.44
N LYS A 174 -1.00 8.31 13.10
CA LYS A 174 -2.08 7.55 12.45
C LYS A 174 -2.23 7.93 10.98
N PRO A 175 -2.37 6.95 10.07
CA PRO A 175 -2.59 7.20 8.65
C PRO A 175 -3.99 7.77 8.40
N VAL A 176 -4.14 8.60 7.36
CA VAL A 176 -5.43 9.27 7.04
C VAL A 176 -6.57 8.27 6.78
N ARG A 177 -6.28 7.06 6.29
CA ARG A 177 -7.28 5.99 6.08
C ARG A 177 -8.02 5.58 7.36
N THR A 178 -7.49 5.91 8.56
CA THR A 178 -8.12 5.64 9.86
C THR A 178 -8.92 6.81 10.40
N MET A 179 -8.99 7.92 9.66
CA MET A 179 -9.68 9.13 10.08
C MET A 179 -11.17 9.04 9.73
N GLU A 180 -12.04 9.43 10.66
CA GLU A 180 -13.46 9.60 10.39
C GLU A 180 -13.68 10.90 9.58
N LEU A 181 -14.25 10.76 8.40
CA LEU A 181 -14.51 11.82 7.44
C LEU A 181 -15.97 11.77 6.98
N SER A 182 -16.55 12.93 6.72
CA SER A 182 -17.85 12.99 6.01
C SER A 182 -17.67 12.69 4.51
N ASP A 183 -18.76 12.45 3.79
CA ASP A 183 -18.71 12.18 2.34
C ASP A 183 -18.07 13.32 1.55
N ASP A 184 -18.37 14.57 1.91
CA ASP A 184 -17.77 15.75 1.29
C ASP A 184 -16.27 15.86 1.59
N GLU A 185 -15.87 15.54 2.83
CA GLU A 185 -14.45 15.49 3.22
C GLU A 185 -13.72 14.35 2.51
N HIS A 186 -14.33 13.18 2.35
CA HIS A 186 -13.76 12.09 1.56
C HIS A 186 -13.46 12.50 0.12
N ALA A 187 -14.39 13.22 -0.52
CA ALA A 187 -14.18 13.74 -1.87
C ALA A 187 -13.02 14.76 -1.92
N ALA A 188 -12.95 15.66 -0.92
CA ALA A 188 -11.86 16.63 -0.81
C ALA A 188 -10.50 15.97 -0.56
N VAL A 189 -10.43 15.00 0.35
CA VAL A 189 -9.20 14.25 0.70
C VAL A 189 -8.70 13.44 -0.49
N LYS A 190 -9.59 12.83 -1.26
CA LYS A 190 -9.24 12.10 -2.49
C LYS A 190 -8.49 12.99 -3.49
N ALA A 191 -8.89 14.26 -3.61
CA ALA A 191 -8.23 15.25 -4.46
C ALA A 191 -6.86 15.74 -3.92
N MET A 192 -6.49 15.35 -2.71
CA MET A 192 -5.19 15.69 -2.12
C MET A 192 -4.09 14.70 -2.48
N PHE A 193 -4.44 13.52 -3.00
CA PHE A 193 -3.50 12.45 -3.40
C PHE A 193 -2.53 12.05 -2.29
N LEU A 194 -3.02 11.94 -1.06
CA LEU A 194 -2.23 11.52 0.08
C LEU A 194 -1.90 10.03 0.00
N LEU A 195 -0.69 9.67 0.42
CA LEU A 195 -0.20 8.29 0.41
C LEU A 195 -0.91 7.44 1.45
N THR A 196 -1.16 8.01 2.63
CA THR A 196 -1.77 7.32 3.76
C THR A 196 -3.28 7.15 3.64
N THR A 197 -3.91 7.67 2.58
CA THR A 197 -5.32 7.38 2.24
C THR A 197 -5.50 6.06 1.51
N LYS A 198 -4.43 5.52 0.93
CA LYS A 198 -4.49 4.29 0.13
C LYS A 198 -4.87 3.09 1.00
N PRO A 199 -5.75 2.21 0.52
CA PRO A 199 -6.00 0.92 1.16
C PRO A 199 -4.71 0.10 1.28
N VAL A 200 -4.58 -0.63 2.38
CA VAL A 200 -3.42 -1.50 2.64
C VAL A 200 -3.91 -2.89 2.98
N ILE A 201 -3.26 -3.90 2.40
CA ILE A 201 -3.34 -5.29 2.82
C ILE A 201 -1.98 -5.66 3.38
N TYR A 202 -1.93 -6.14 4.62
CA TYR A 202 -0.73 -6.63 5.25
C TYR A 202 -0.52 -8.11 4.94
N VAL A 203 0.71 -8.49 4.63
CA VAL A 203 1.08 -9.86 4.26
C VAL A 203 2.14 -10.36 5.24
N ALA A 204 1.73 -11.25 6.16
CA ALA A 204 2.64 -11.96 7.05
C ALA A 204 3.39 -13.03 6.25
N ASN A 205 4.66 -12.80 5.95
CA ASN A 205 5.52 -13.82 5.35
C ASN A 205 6.11 -14.68 6.47
N ILE A 206 5.69 -15.97 6.51
CA ILE A 206 6.12 -16.96 7.51
C ILE A 206 7.08 -17.99 6.91
N SER A 207 7.69 -18.81 7.73
CA SER A 207 8.47 -19.97 7.27
C SER A 207 7.55 -21.06 6.73
N GLU A 208 8.02 -21.83 5.75
CA GLU A 208 7.31 -22.98 5.19
C GLU A 208 6.93 -24.00 6.27
N ASP A 209 7.81 -24.22 7.25
CA ASP A 209 7.60 -25.15 8.36
C ASP A 209 6.48 -24.70 9.33
N GLU A 210 6.11 -23.44 9.29
CA GLU A 210 5.07 -22.85 10.15
C GLU A 210 3.68 -22.78 9.48
N ILE A 211 3.57 -23.25 8.24
CA ILE A 211 2.29 -23.29 7.52
C ILE A 211 1.29 -24.17 8.27
N GLY A 212 0.13 -23.60 8.59
CA GLY A 212 -0.93 -24.28 9.35
C GLY A 212 -0.67 -24.37 10.86
N GLN A 213 0.41 -23.78 11.35
CA GLN A 213 0.72 -23.67 12.77
C GLN A 213 0.46 -22.25 13.30
N LYS A 214 0.42 -22.13 14.63
CA LYS A 214 0.32 -20.81 15.28
C LYS A 214 1.66 -20.09 15.20
N ASN A 215 1.67 -18.89 14.61
CA ASN A 215 2.85 -18.03 14.52
C ASN A 215 2.65 -16.76 15.34
N PRO A 216 3.35 -16.59 16.47
CA PRO A 216 3.22 -15.41 17.35
C PRO A 216 3.61 -14.08 16.68
N LEU A 217 4.52 -14.12 15.67
CA LEU A 217 4.91 -12.93 14.92
C LEU A 217 3.79 -12.50 13.97
N ALA A 218 3.15 -13.45 13.28
CA ALA A 218 1.98 -13.17 12.46
C ALA A 218 0.80 -12.67 13.31
N ASP A 219 0.56 -13.25 14.51
CA ASP A 219 -0.47 -12.80 15.43
C ASP A 219 -0.28 -11.32 15.82
N LYS A 220 0.98 -10.86 16.04
CA LYS A 220 1.29 -9.44 16.29
C LYS A 220 0.92 -8.55 15.11
N LEU A 221 1.24 -8.98 13.89
CA LEU A 221 0.87 -8.24 12.68
C LEU A 221 -0.65 -8.16 12.51
N TYR A 222 -1.36 -9.27 12.72
CA TYR A 222 -2.83 -9.30 12.65
C TYR A 222 -3.47 -8.34 13.66
N ALA A 223 -2.94 -8.30 14.89
CA ALA A 223 -3.43 -7.38 15.92
C ALA A 223 -3.21 -5.92 15.51
N ALA A 224 -2.04 -5.59 14.97
CA ALA A 224 -1.70 -4.25 14.50
C ALA A 224 -2.56 -3.83 13.29
N ALA A 225 -2.72 -4.70 12.29
CA ALA A 225 -3.56 -4.46 11.13
C ALA A 225 -5.03 -4.23 11.52
N LYS A 226 -5.55 -5.05 12.43
CA LYS A 226 -6.92 -4.91 12.96
C LYS A 226 -7.12 -3.57 13.66
N ALA A 227 -6.13 -3.07 14.40
CA ALA A 227 -6.20 -1.77 15.06
C ALA A 227 -6.31 -0.59 14.07
N GLU A 228 -5.80 -0.76 12.85
CA GLU A 228 -5.96 0.19 11.74
C GLU A 228 -7.21 -0.06 10.88
N GLY A 229 -7.99 -1.10 11.16
CA GLY A 229 -9.11 -1.51 10.31
C GLY A 229 -8.68 -2.09 8.95
N ALA A 230 -7.44 -2.55 8.84
CA ALA A 230 -6.88 -3.14 7.62
C ALA A 230 -6.95 -4.67 7.65
N GLU A 231 -7.00 -5.26 6.45
CA GLU A 231 -6.94 -6.72 6.27
C GLU A 231 -5.48 -7.22 6.36
N ALA A 232 -5.32 -8.44 6.87
CA ALA A 232 -4.03 -9.13 6.88
C ALA A 232 -4.21 -10.59 6.48
N LEU A 233 -3.20 -11.13 5.79
CA LEU A 233 -3.14 -12.54 5.38
C LEU A 233 -1.74 -13.09 5.57
N THR A 234 -1.63 -14.42 5.66
CA THR A 234 -0.36 -15.16 5.75
C THR A 234 -0.02 -15.81 4.40
N ILE A 235 1.26 -15.81 4.07
CA ILE A 235 1.83 -16.53 2.90
C ILE A 235 3.01 -17.37 3.34
#